data_8c55608634e74c9b74b7c97a5f8fd0ca
#
_entry.id   8c55608634e74c9b74b7c97a5f8fd0ca
#
_cell.length_a   1.000
_cell.length_b   1.000
_cell.length_c   1.000
_cell.angle_alpha   90.00
_cell.angle_beta   90.00
_cell.angle_gamma   90.00
#
_symmetry.space_group_name_H-M   'P 1'
#
loop_
_entity.id
_entity.type
_entity.pdbx_description
1 polymer ?
#
loop_
_entity_poly.entity_id
_entity_poly.type
_entity_poly.pdbx_seq_one_letter_code
_entity_poly.pdbx_strand_id
1 'polypeptide(L)'
;MHESTDGHAPQQGFEKTIRWWDGVAITLSLPAALFVGLGYSMGAIGAWAAVALWATIAAVAALHNWVYSEMGAMFSHKSGGIALYANEAWSRRAPALGPLATYAYWFAWATAPAIWGLAVAQILTEQFWPNATYSLDLGLVQLDLPKLIALGVALLSWALSMIELRFTMILITLAGVLLMIPVVIFGSGAFASHLWSSASFTWRIPAGVEGARTVLAWLFVMAWSAYAVEAAASFIPEYRDTVRDTRKALRVSAMILLLVFTLTPLGLAGLLGEQTLANQPNGFLQAGAVALLGGGAAAITLVLIAGILVLSVMGTADAARALYQSSRDGLTVRQFGVLNRNGVPARAVTVQLLINVALVLFVGNALAVIVAGNVGYVLAHLLAVAGFVVLRKDQPDTPRPIRLPRRWLGIAAALALFDGLILLVGITSSAITGYGGYKEVAIAIAVLAVSQVMYRWRQWQDRKQPPAVPLRT
;
A
#
# COMPACT_ATOMS: atom_id res chain seq x y z
N MET A 1 15.17 44.14 -34.60
CA MET A 1 15.57 42.95 -33.83
C MET A 1 14.98 43.10 -32.44
N HIS A 2 13.80 42.58 -32.20
CA HIS A 2 13.14 42.46 -30.90
C HIS A 2 12.84 40.97 -30.72
N GLU A 3 13.64 40.33 -29.90
CA GLU A 3 13.35 38.96 -29.42
C GLU A 3 12.14 39.04 -28.50
N SER A 4 11.05 38.40 -28.95
CA SER A 4 9.88 38.12 -28.14
C SER A 4 10.21 36.99 -27.19
N THR A 5 10.41 37.30 -25.92
CA THR A 5 10.47 36.32 -24.84
C THR A 5 9.05 35.80 -24.57
N ASP A 6 8.68 34.72 -25.22
CA ASP A 6 7.47 33.95 -24.91
C ASP A 6 7.56 33.44 -23.46
N GLY A 7 6.86 34.13 -22.57
CA GLY A 7 6.72 33.79 -21.17
C GLY A 7 5.81 32.57 -20.95
N HIS A 8 6.13 31.43 -21.53
CA HIS A 8 5.61 30.14 -21.07
C HIS A 8 6.39 29.78 -19.81
N ALA A 9 5.75 29.96 -18.63
CA ALA A 9 6.27 29.36 -17.43
C ALA A 9 6.54 27.87 -17.72
N PRO A 10 7.76 27.35 -17.51
CA PRO A 10 8.04 25.96 -17.78
C PRO A 10 7.08 25.13 -16.93
N GLN A 11 6.30 24.26 -17.57
CA GLN A 11 5.67 23.16 -16.85
C GLN A 11 6.82 22.46 -16.12
N GLN A 12 6.89 22.65 -14.79
CA GLN A 12 7.88 21.97 -13.97
C GLN A 12 7.59 20.47 -14.08
N GLY A 13 8.19 19.85 -15.10
CA GLY A 13 8.27 18.40 -15.22
C GLY A 13 9.15 17.88 -14.07
N PHE A 14 8.83 16.68 -13.60
CA PHE A 14 9.68 16.00 -12.62
C PHE A 14 11.10 15.86 -13.17
N GLU A 15 12.11 16.17 -12.35
CA GLU A 15 13.51 15.95 -12.72
C GLU A 15 13.80 14.44 -12.81
N LYS A 16 14.38 14.01 -13.94
CA LYS A 16 14.75 12.60 -14.19
C LYS A 16 16.05 12.26 -13.47
N THR A 17 15.96 12.01 -12.19
CA THR A 17 17.11 11.79 -11.30
C THR A 17 17.32 10.34 -10.90
N ILE A 18 16.24 9.53 -10.80
CA ILE A 18 16.28 8.18 -10.28
C ILE A 18 16.45 7.11 -11.39
N ARG A 19 17.00 5.97 -11.02
CA ARG A 19 17.20 4.79 -11.87
C ARG A 19 16.35 3.63 -11.34
N TRP A 20 16.30 2.53 -12.10
CA TRP A 20 15.50 1.36 -11.72
C TRP A 20 15.82 0.79 -10.34
N TRP A 21 17.09 0.84 -9.91
CA TRP A 21 17.48 0.35 -8.57
C TRP A 21 16.98 1.25 -7.44
N ASP A 22 16.82 2.55 -7.67
CA ASP A 22 16.20 3.46 -6.71
C ASP A 22 14.71 3.11 -6.55
N GLY A 23 14.03 2.77 -7.67
CA GLY A 23 12.66 2.25 -7.64
C GLY A 23 12.54 0.92 -6.90
N VAL A 24 13.52 0.02 -7.05
CA VAL A 24 13.60 -1.21 -6.25
C VAL A 24 13.84 -0.87 -4.77
N ALA A 25 14.75 0.04 -4.46
CA ALA A 25 15.04 0.43 -3.07
C ALA A 25 13.78 0.97 -2.35
N ILE A 26 12.96 1.77 -3.04
CA ILE A 26 11.66 2.24 -2.51
C ILE A 26 10.78 1.06 -2.09
N THR A 27 10.76 -0.01 -2.89
CA THR A 27 9.91 -1.18 -2.61
C THR A 27 10.52 -2.18 -1.63
N LEU A 28 11.82 -2.09 -1.31
CA LEU A 28 12.48 -2.99 -0.35
C LEU A 28 11.97 -2.84 1.08
N SER A 29 11.35 -1.71 1.40
CA SER A 29 10.73 -1.50 2.72
C SER A 29 9.36 -2.18 2.86
N LEU A 30 8.66 -2.43 1.76
CA LEU A 30 7.30 -2.97 1.73
C LEU A 30 7.16 -4.40 2.30
N PRO A 31 8.16 -5.29 2.20
CA PRO A 31 8.13 -6.60 2.86
C PRO A 31 7.82 -6.57 4.35
N ALA A 32 8.08 -5.47 5.06
CA ALA A 32 7.68 -5.34 6.46
C ALA A 32 6.15 -5.45 6.67
N ALA A 33 5.36 -5.13 5.64
CA ALA A 33 3.91 -5.30 5.67
C ALA A 33 3.46 -6.76 5.85
N LEU A 34 4.28 -7.71 5.43
CA LEU A 34 4.06 -9.15 5.68
C LEU A 34 3.92 -9.44 7.17
N PHE A 35 4.79 -8.81 8.00
CA PHE A 35 4.85 -9.11 9.42
C PHE A 35 3.59 -8.71 10.20
N VAL A 36 2.80 -7.76 9.71
CA VAL A 36 1.54 -7.36 10.36
C VAL A 36 0.48 -8.47 10.28
N GLY A 37 0.44 -9.25 9.19
CA GLY A 37 -0.59 -10.26 8.98
C GLY A 37 -0.13 -11.70 9.19
N LEU A 38 1.19 -11.93 9.31
CA LEU A 38 1.78 -13.27 9.23
C LEU A 38 1.32 -14.18 10.39
N GLY A 39 1.53 -13.76 11.63
CA GLY A 39 1.16 -14.56 12.80
C GLY A 39 -0.33 -14.85 12.86
N TYR A 40 -1.15 -13.86 12.56
CA TYR A 40 -2.61 -13.98 12.51
C TYR A 40 -3.07 -15.00 11.46
N SER A 41 -2.50 -14.95 10.25
CA SER A 41 -2.85 -15.91 9.19
C SER A 41 -2.41 -17.32 9.55
N MET A 42 -1.19 -17.50 10.10
CA MET A 42 -0.71 -18.79 10.57
C MET A 42 -1.64 -19.37 11.65
N GLY A 43 -2.05 -18.54 12.61
CA GLY A 43 -2.97 -18.92 13.67
C GLY A 43 -4.35 -19.33 13.19
N ALA A 44 -4.88 -18.66 12.16
CA ALA A 44 -6.23 -18.89 11.66
C ALA A 44 -6.35 -20.10 10.71
N ILE A 45 -5.46 -20.19 9.72
CA ILE A 45 -5.62 -21.15 8.61
C ILE A 45 -4.53 -22.23 8.54
N GLY A 46 -3.57 -22.21 9.44
CA GLY A 46 -2.46 -23.14 9.46
C GLY A 46 -1.30 -22.72 8.57
N ALA A 47 -0.09 -23.23 8.88
CA ALA A 47 1.13 -22.78 8.23
C ALA A 47 1.16 -23.10 6.72
N TRP A 48 0.79 -24.31 6.31
CA TRP A 48 0.77 -24.66 4.89
C TRP A 48 -0.18 -23.76 4.09
N ALA A 49 -1.39 -23.53 4.60
CA ALA A 49 -2.35 -22.66 3.94
C ALA A 49 -1.89 -21.21 3.91
N ALA A 50 -1.38 -20.68 5.02
CA ALA A 50 -0.88 -19.30 5.07
C ALA A 50 0.28 -19.08 4.10
N VAL A 51 1.30 -19.98 4.06
CA VAL A 51 2.41 -19.89 3.09
C VAL A 51 1.90 -19.92 1.66
N ALA A 52 0.99 -20.84 1.35
CA ALA A 52 0.41 -20.95 0.01
C ALA A 52 -0.35 -19.68 -0.41
N LEU A 53 -1.14 -19.08 0.50
CA LEU A 53 -1.89 -17.86 0.19
C LEU A 53 -0.97 -16.63 0.07
N TRP A 54 0.06 -16.51 0.93
CA TRP A 54 1.05 -15.43 0.79
C TRP A 54 1.83 -15.52 -0.54
N ALA A 55 2.24 -16.72 -0.95
CA ALA A 55 2.87 -16.94 -2.25
C ALA A 55 1.92 -16.63 -3.41
N THR A 56 0.65 -17.03 -3.30
CA THR A 56 -0.38 -16.80 -4.33
C THR A 56 -0.62 -15.30 -4.52
N ILE A 57 -0.86 -14.55 -3.44
CA ILE A 57 -1.15 -13.13 -3.57
C ILE A 57 0.08 -12.34 -4.07
N ALA A 58 1.29 -12.74 -3.69
CA ALA A 58 2.52 -12.16 -4.22
C ALA A 58 2.72 -12.46 -5.71
N ALA A 59 2.36 -13.65 -6.18
CA ALA A 59 2.36 -13.99 -7.61
C ALA A 59 1.34 -13.16 -8.40
N VAL A 60 0.15 -12.96 -7.85
CA VAL A 60 -0.87 -12.06 -8.42
C VAL A 60 -0.33 -10.63 -8.49
N ALA A 61 0.28 -10.11 -7.43
CA ALA A 61 0.91 -8.79 -7.41
C ALA A 61 2.02 -8.65 -8.46
N ALA A 62 2.81 -9.71 -8.67
CA ALA A 62 3.81 -9.72 -9.73
C ALA A 62 3.17 -9.60 -11.11
N LEU A 63 2.10 -10.33 -11.40
CA LEU A 63 1.37 -10.22 -12.67
C LEU A 63 0.77 -8.83 -12.87
N HIS A 64 0.21 -8.21 -11.82
CA HIS A 64 -0.24 -6.81 -11.86
C HIS A 64 0.89 -5.87 -12.30
N ASN A 65 2.08 -5.99 -11.73
CA ASN A 65 3.22 -5.13 -12.07
C ASN A 65 3.69 -5.29 -13.52
N TRP A 66 3.54 -6.48 -14.12
CA TRP A 66 3.76 -6.63 -15.56
C TRP A 66 2.75 -5.79 -16.36
N VAL A 67 1.45 -5.86 -16.03
CA VAL A 67 0.41 -5.07 -16.67
C VAL A 67 0.69 -3.57 -16.50
N TYR A 68 1.02 -3.14 -15.27
CA TYR A 68 1.32 -1.74 -14.97
C TYR A 68 2.57 -1.22 -15.67
N SER A 69 3.53 -2.09 -15.99
CA SER A 69 4.71 -1.66 -16.77
C SER A 69 4.36 -1.12 -18.17
N GLU A 70 3.33 -1.66 -18.82
CA GLU A 70 2.85 -1.12 -20.10
C GLU A 70 2.11 0.20 -19.90
N MET A 71 1.16 0.26 -18.97
CA MET A 71 0.38 1.48 -18.72
C MET A 71 1.26 2.62 -18.22
N GLY A 72 2.21 2.33 -17.34
CA GLY A 72 3.16 3.32 -16.86
C GLY A 72 4.03 3.91 -17.96
N ALA A 73 4.48 3.08 -18.90
CA ALA A 73 5.23 3.57 -20.05
C ALA A 73 4.38 4.39 -21.04
N MET A 74 3.05 4.12 -21.13
CA MET A 74 2.14 4.93 -21.92
C MET A 74 1.96 6.34 -21.36
N PHE A 75 1.88 6.47 -20.04
CA PHE A 75 1.59 7.73 -19.33
C PHE A 75 2.81 8.24 -18.56
N SER A 76 3.98 8.01 -19.09
CA SER A 76 5.27 8.27 -18.43
C SER A 76 5.55 9.73 -18.04
N HIS A 77 4.78 10.66 -18.54
CA HIS A 77 4.85 12.09 -18.21
C HIS A 77 3.94 12.49 -17.05
N LYS A 78 3.10 11.56 -16.52
CA LYS A 78 2.16 11.81 -15.44
C LYS A 78 2.52 10.95 -14.21
N SER A 79 2.40 11.54 -13.04
CA SER A 79 2.48 10.82 -11.75
C SER A 79 1.10 10.32 -11.34
N GLY A 80 1.04 9.29 -10.47
CA GLY A 80 -0.22 8.82 -9.88
C GLY A 80 -0.45 7.31 -9.90
N GLY A 81 0.50 6.52 -10.44
CA GLY A 81 0.46 5.06 -10.37
C GLY A 81 -0.85 4.46 -10.87
N ILE A 82 -1.39 3.47 -10.17
CA ILE A 82 -2.60 2.73 -10.58
C ILE A 82 -3.87 3.60 -10.64
N ALA A 83 -3.97 4.61 -9.79
CA ALA A 83 -5.10 5.55 -9.81
C ALA A 83 -5.14 6.34 -11.14
N LEU A 84 -3.97 6.79 -11.61
CA LEU A 84 -3.84 7.42 -12.93
C LEU A 84 -4.26 6.46 -14.04
N TYR A 85 -3.80 5.21 -14.03
CA TYR A 85 -4.13 4.23 -15.07
C TYR A 85 -5.62 3.96 -15.14
N ALA A 86 -6.29 3.84 -14.00
CA ALA A 86 -7.73 3.71 -13.93
C ALA A 86 -8.43 4.96 -14.50
N ASN A 87 -8.01 6.17 -14.10
CA ASN A 87 -8.61 7.40 -14.61
C ASN A 87 -8.47 7.51 -16.13
N GLU A 88 -7.28 7.32 -16.70
CA GLU A 88 -7.02 7.39 -18.14
C GLU A 88 -7.85 6.36 -18.93
N ALA A 89 -8.01 5.15 -18.38
CA ALA A 89 -8.76 4.08 -19.02
C ALA A 89 -10.27 4.35 -19.05
N TRP A 90 -10.82 4.86 -17.95
CA TRP A 90 -12.25 4.98 -17.77
C TRP A 90 -12.81 6.37 -18.11
N SER A 91 -11.97 7.39 -18.30
CA SER A 91 -12.35 8.79 -18.51
C SER A 91 -13.40 8.99 -19.61
N ARG A 92 -13.33 8.23 -20.71
CA ARG A 92 -14.27 8.33 -21.85
C ARG A 92 -15.58 7.58 -21.63
N ARG A 93 -15.55 6.44 -20.91
CA ARG A 93 -16.71 5.54 -20.73
C ARG A 93 -17.49 5.83 -19.47
N ALA A 94 -16.79 6.07 -18.39
CA ALA A 94 -17.35 6.25 -17.06
C ALA A 94 -16.49 7.23 -16.24
N PRO A 95 -16.57 8.54 -16.50
CA PRO A 95 -15.70 9.56 -15.88
C PRO A 95 -15.72 9.56 -14.35
N ALA A 96 -16.82 9.08 -13.74
CA ALA A 96 -16.95 8.97 -12.30
C ALA A 96 -16.02 7.90 -11.66
N LEU A 97 -15.50 6.96 -12.47
CA LEU A 97 -14.58 5.93 -11.97
C LEU A 97 -13.18 6.47 -11.71
N GLY A 98 -12.74 7.55 -12.37
CA GLY A 98 -11.46 8.19 -12.11
C GLY A 98 -11.35 8.71 -10.67
N PRO A 99 -12.24 9.61 -10.22
CA PRO A 99 -12.28 10.05 -8.83
C PRO A 99 -12.42 8.89 -7.83
N LEU A 100 -13.25 7.90 -8.15
CA LEU A 100 -13.44 6.72 -7.32
C LEU A 100 -12.13 5.94 -7.14
N ALA A 101 -11.43 5.63 -8.24
CA ALA A 101 -10.14 4.93 -8.21
C ALA A 101 -9.08 5.72 -7.44
N THR A 102 -9.06 7.05 -7.59
CA THR A 102 -8.13 7.90 -6.87
C THR A 102 -8.35 7.87 -5.36
N TYR A 103 -9.60 8.01 -4.90
CA TYR A 103 -9.90 7.97 -3.47
C TYR A 103 -9.74 6.56 -2.91
N ALA A 104 -10.03 5.54 -3.70
CA ALA A 104 -9.80 4.15 -3.36
C ALA A 104 -8.31 3.87 -3.10
N TYR A 105 -7.44 4.32 -3.98
CA TYR A 105 -5.98 4.25 -3.83
C TYR A 105 -5.48 5.12 -2.67
N TRP A 106 -5.90 6.39 -2.65
CA TRP A 106 -5.52 7.34 -1.61
C TRP A 106 -5.84 6.83 -0.21
N PHE A 107 -7.05 6.30 0.01
CA PHE A 107 -7.47 5.84 1.32
C PHE A 107 -6.64 4.66 1.81
N ALA A 108 -6.28 3.73 0.93
CA ALA A 108 -5.43 2.59 1.27
C ALA A 108 -4.07 3.03 1.83
N TRP A 109 -3.43 4.01 1.21
CA TRP A 109 -2.15 4.55 1.66
C TRP A 109 -2.30 5.59 2.79
N ALA A 110 -3.40 6.34 2.80
CA ALA A 110 -3.69 7.32 3.84
C ALA A 110 -3.88 6.67 5.22
N THR A 111 -4.31 5.40 5.29
CA THR A 111 -4.46 4.63 6.54
C THR A 111 -3.15 4.05 7.07
N ALA A 112 -2.07 4.12 6.31
CA ALA A 112 -0.78 3.52 6.66
C ALA A 112 -0.25 3.96 8.04
N PRO A 113 -0.29 5.25 8.46
CA PRO A 113 0.17 5.64 9.80
C PRO A 113 -0.60 4.98 10.95
N ALA A 114 -1.91 4.74 10.80
CA ALA A 114 -2.68 4.02 11.81
C ALA A 114 -2.29 2.54 11.87
N ILE A 115 -2.13 1.89 10.72
CA ILE A 115 -1.72 0.48 10.63
C ILE A 115 -0.34 0.29 11.24
N TRP A 116 0.64 1.08 10.80
CA TRP A 116 2.01 1.00 11.27
C TRP A 116 2.14 1.42 12.73
N GLY A 117 1.41 2.46 13.14
CA GLY A 117 1.37 2.93 14.51
C GLY A 117 0.85 1.86 15.47
N LEU A 118 -0.24 1.20 15.14
CA LEU A 118 -0.81 0.11 15.92
C LEU A 118 0.12 -1.12 15.95
N ALA A 119 0.75 -1.46 14.82
CA ALA A 119 1.73 -2.56 14.76
C ALA A 119 2.95 -2.27 15.64
N VAL A 120 3.56 -1.08 15.55
CA VAL A 120 4.67 -0.65 16.41
C VAL A 120 4.25 -0.65 17.87
N ALA A 121 3.04 -0.15 18.17
CA ALA A 121 2.52 -0.13 19.53
C ALA A 121 2.43 -1.54 20.14
N GLN A 122 1.90 -2.50 19.38
CA GLN A 122 1.81 -3.89 19.84
C GLN A 122 3.19 -4.51 20.06
N ILE A 123 4.12 -4.36 19.11
CA ILE A 123 5.49 -4.87 19.24
C ILE A 123 6.17 -4.28 20.49
N LEU A 124 6.07 -2.97 20.70
CA LEU A 124 6.69 -2.30 21.83
C LEU A 124 6.07 -2.69 23.16
N THR A 125 4.74 -2.76 23.24
CA THR A 125 4.06 -3.10 24.49
C THR A 125 4.29 -4.55 24.87
N GLU A 126 4.20 -5.49 23.92
CA GLU A 126 4.48 -6.92 24.19
C GLU A 126 5.92 -7.14 24.65
N GLN A 127 6.89 -6.42 24.10
CA GLN A 127 8.30 -6.64 24.40
C GLN A 127 8.81 -5.88 25.63
N PHE A 128 8.41 -4.62 25.82
CA PHE A 128 9.00 -3.74 26.84
C PHE A 128 8.05 -3.42 27.99
N TRP A 129 6.73 -3.52 27.78
CA TRP A 129 5.71 -3.20 28.77
C TRP A 129 4.56 -4.22 28.81
N PRO A 130 4.86 -5.54 28.93
CA PRO A 130 3.83 -6.59 28.87
C PRO A 130 2.77 -6.48 29.98
N ASN A 131 3.10 -5.81 31.08
CA ASN A 131 2.23 -5.63 32.24
C ASN A 131 1.65 -4.20 32.35
N ALA A 132 1.74 -3.38 31.28
CA ALA A 132 1.20 -2.05 31.29
C ALA A 132 -0.34 -2.07 31.39
N THR A 133 -0.88 -1.50 32.45
CA THR A 133 -2.33 -1.43 32.70
C THR A 133 -2.88 -0.02 32.53
N TYR A 134 -2.07 0.90 31.99
CA TYR A 134 -2.52 2.27 31.76
C TYR A 134 -3.71 2.31 30.83
N SER A 135 -4.81 2.87 31.31
CA SER A 135 -6.04 3.10 30.55
C SER A 135 -6.76 4.32 31.10
N LEU A 136 -7.04 5.28 30.22
CA LEU A 136 -7.84 6.46 30.51
C LEU A 136 -9.16 6.37 29.76
N ASP A 137 -10.25 6.31 30.49
CA ASP A 137 -11.59 6.31 29.93
C ASP A 137 -12.06 7.75 29.71
N LEU A 138 -12.33 8.09 28.45
CA LEU A 138 -12.87 9.38 28.00
C LEU A 138 -14.36 9.29 27.62
N GLY A 139 -15.05 8.22 28.01
CA GLY A 139 -16.44 7.94 27.74
C GLY A 139 -16.69 7.33 26.36
N LEU A 140 -16.37 8.01 25.28
CA LEU A 140 -16.52 7.49 23.92
C LEU A 140 -15.32 6.65 23.46
N VAL A 141 -14.16 6.86 24.08
CA VAL A 141 -12.88 6.26 23.68
C VAL A 141 -12.09 5.91 24.94
N GLN A 142 -11.56 4.71 24.97
CA GLN A 142 -10.60 4.27 25.96
C GLN A 142 -9.19 4.45 25.40
N LEU A 143 -8.36 5.30 26.04
CA LEU A 143 -6.97 5.54 25.70
C LEU A 143 -6.09 4.61 26.54
N ASP A 144 -5.45 3.64 25.87
CA ASP A 144 -4.45 2.75 26.42
C ASP A 144 -3.05 3.09 25.90
N LEU A 145 -2.02 2.46 26.45
CA LEU A 145 -0.64 2.67 26.02
C LEU A 145 -0.43 2.38 24.53
N PRO A 146 -0.98 1.29 23.93
CA PRO A 146 -0.88 1.04 22.50
C PRO A 146 -1.43 2.18 21.65
N LYS A 147 -2.61 2.72 21.99
CA LYS A 147 -3.19 3.84 21.25
C LYS A 147 -2.36 5.11 21.38
N LEU A 148 -1.80 5.40 22.55
CA LEU A 148 -0.91 6.57 22.73
C LEU A 148 0.33 6.46 21.85
N ILE A 149 0.96 5.29 21.79
CA ILE A 149 2.12 5.03 20.91
C ILE A 149 1.70 5.20 19.44
N ALA A 150 0.56 4.62 19.03
CA ALA A 150 0.08 4.71 17.65
C ALA A 150 -0.25 6.15 17.25
N LEU A 151 -0.83 6.96 18.13
CA LEU A 151 -1.04 8.39 17.92
C LEU A 151 0.27 9.15 17.78
N GLY A 152 1.28 8.80 18.59
CA GLY A 152 2.64 9.35 18.49
C GLY A 152 3.27 9.06 17.12
N VAL A 153 3.12 7.84 16.60
CA VAL A 153 3.59 7.45 15.25
C VAL A 153 2.86 8.26 14.17
N ALA A 154 1.54 8.43 14.27
CA ALA A 154 0.77 9.20 13.30
C ALA A 154 1.20 10.68 13.29
N LEU A 155 1.40 11.29 14.47
CA LEU A 155 1.90 12.66 14.61
C LEU A 155 3.33 12.82 14.06
N LEU A 156 4.22 11.87 14.35
CA LEU A 156 5.58 11.87 13.84
C LEU A 156 5.59 11.75 12.31
N SER A 157 4.77 10.86 11.75
CA SER A 157 4.63 10.69 10.31
C SER A 157 4.12 11.97 9.64
N TRP A 158 3.14 12.63 10.24
CA TRP A 158 2.64 13.93 9.80
C TRP A 158 3.74 14.99 9.84
N ALA A 159 4.45 15.13 10.95
CA ALA A 159 5.49 16.14 11.12
C ALA A 159 6.64 15.97 10.13
N LEU A 160 7.14 14.73 9.98
CA LEU A 160 8.21 14.41 9.03
C LEU A 160 7.76 14.58 7.58
N SER A 161 6.49 14.32 7.26
CA SER A 161 5.95 14.55 5.91
C SER A 161 5.78 16.03 5.56
N MET A 162 5.90 16.95 6.51
CA MET A 162 5.93 18.40 6.26
C MET A 162 7.32 18.92 5.84
N ILE A 163 8.35 18.07 5.92
CA ILE A 163 9.72 18.40 5.54
C ILE A 163 9.92 18.17 4.03
N GLU A 164 10.97 18.74 3.49
CA GLU A 164 11.32 18.63 2.07
C GLU A 164 11.49 17.16 1.62
N LEU A 165 10.97 16.86 0.44
CA LEU A 165 10.93 15.52 -0.16
C LEU A 165 12.31 14.84 -0.25
N ARG A 166 13.37 15.58 -0.58
CA ARG A 166 14.71 15.02 -0.75
C ARG A 166 15.19 14.29 0.49
N PHE A 167 14.95 14.86 1.67
CA PHE A 167 15.26 14.21 2.94
C PHE A 167 14.43 12.94 3.16
N THR A 168 13.14 13.00 2.83
CA THR A 168 12.23 11.86 2.91
C THR A 168 12.70 10.68 2.05
N MET A 169 13.17 10.92 0.83
CA MET A 169 13.69 9.87 -0.06
C MET A 169 14.94 9.18 0.48
N ILE A 170 15.86 9.92 1.11
CA ILE A 170 17.03 9.33 1.76
C ILE A 170 16.60 8.41 2.90
N LEU A 171 15.67 8.87 3.75
CA LEU A 171 15.14 8.05 4.85
C LEU A 171 14.48 6.76 4.34
N ILE A 172 13.67 6.85 3.28
CA ILE A 172 12.98 5.69 2.67
C ILE A 172 14.01 4.65 2.20
N THR A 173 15.07 5.09 1.51
CA THR A 173 16.12 4.19 1.02
C THR A 173 16.85 3.51 2.17
N LEU A 174 17.24 4.27 3.19
CA LEU A 174 17.91 3.72 4.38
C LEU A 174 17.02 2.71 5.10
N ALA A 175 15.74 3.04 5.28
CA ALA A 175 14.77 2.13 5.90
C ALA A 175 14.55 0.86 5.09
N GLY A 176 14.47 0.97 3.76
CA GLY A 176 14.35 -0.20 2.88
C GLY A 176 15.50 -1.17 3.08
N VAL A 177 16.73 -0.66 3.11
CA VAL A 177 17.94 -1.47 3.37
C VAL A 177 17.89 -2.08 4.78
N LEU A 178 17.56 -1.30 5.81
CA LEU A 178 17.47 -1.79 7.18
C LEU A 178 16.40 -2.87 7.35
N LEU A 179 15.23 -2.70 6.74
CA LEU A 179 14.15 -3.69 6.81
C LEU A 179 14.46 -4.99 6.07
N MET A 180 15.35 -4.97 5.10
CA MET A 180 15.81 -6.20 4.45
C MET A 180 16.66 -7.07 5.39
N ILE A 181 17.28 -6.52 6.43
CA ILE A 181 18.06 -7.30 7.40
C ILE A 181 17.20 -8.38 8.08
N PRO A 182 16.11 -8.06 8.80
CA PRO A 182 15.26 -9.08 9.39
C PRO A 182 14.62 -10.00 8.33
N VAL A 183 14.25 -9.48 7.15
CA VAL A 183 13.68 -10.29 6.08
C VAL A 183 14.67 -11.37 5.61
N VAL A 184 15.94 -11.01 5.41
CA VAL A 184 16.99 -11.98 5.00
C VAL A 184 17.29 -12.95 6.14
N ILE A 185 17.41 -12.47 7.37
CA ILE A 185 17.67 -13.33 8.55
C ILE A 185 16.56 -14.38 8.70
N PHE A 186 15.30 -13.98 8.67
CA PHE A 186 14.16 -14.89 8.84
C PHE A 186 13.83 -15.70 7.59
N GLY A 187 14.05 -15.15 6.39
CA GLY A 187 13.78 -15.84 5.13
C GLY A 187 14.86 -16.85 4.72
N SER A 188 16.13 -16.57 5.00
CA SER A 188 17.25 -17.44 4.60
C SER A 188 17.93 -18.10 5.79
N GLY A 189 18.16 -17.36 6.89
CA GLY A 189 18.83 -17.87 8.08
C GLY A 189 18.07 -19.02 8.76
N ALA A 190 16.74 -19.00 8.68
CA ALA A 190 15.91 -20.09 9.18
C ALA A 190 16.25 -21.43 8.52
N PHE A 191 16.43 -21.45 7.20
CA PHE A 191 16.79 -22.68 6.46
C PHE A 191 18.24 -23.12 6.68
N ALA A 192 19.13 -22.17 6.94
CA ALA A 192 20.52 -22.47 7.27
C ALA A 192 20.69 -23.01 8.69
N SER A 193 19.71 -22.78 9.57
CA SER A 193 19.68 -23.32 10.91
C SER A 193 19.25 -24.79 10.92
N HIS A 194 19.83 -25.60 11.79
CA HIS A 194 19.40 -26.99 12.01
C HIS A 194 18.04 -27.09 12.76
N LEU A 195 17.43 -25.95 13.09
CA LEU A 195 16.18 -25.87 13.84
C LEU A 195 14.94 -25.91 12.95
N TRP A 196 15.10 -25.72 11.64
CA TRP A 196 13.98 -25.65 10.72
C TRP A 196 13.29 -27.01 10.55
N SER A 197 11.97 -27.04 10.73
CA SER A 197 11.15 -28.26 10.55
C SER A 197 9.73 -27.89 10.13
N SER A 198 9.17 -28.64 9.18
CA SER A 198 7.77 -28.52 8.77
C SER A 198 6.82 -29.47 9.51
N ALA A 199 7.31 -30.19 10.52
CA ALA A 199 6.54 -31.23 11.22
C ALA A 199 5.30 -30.70 11.95
N SER A 200 5.28 -29.42 12.35
CA SER A 200 4.15 -28.77 13.00
C SER A 200 3.17 -28.11 12.05
N PHE A 201 3.41 -28.14 10.73
CA PHE A 201 2.58 -27.42 9.77
C PHE A 201 1.23 -28.09 9.55
N THR A 202 0.16 -27.32 9.67
CA THR A 202 -1.20 -27.77 9.40
C THR A 202 -1.84 -27.04 8.22
N TRP A 203 -2.94 -27.63 7.76
CA TRP A 203 -3.85 -27.00 6.80
C TRP A 203 -5.23 -26.98 7.46
N ARG A 204 -5.71 -25.79 7.82
CA ARG A 204 -6.97 -25.62 8.56
C ARG A 204 -8.08 -24.94 7.75
N ILE A 205 -7.93 -24.87 6.45
CA ILE A 205 -9.01 -24.38 5.58
C ILE A 205 -10.02 -25.53 5.37
N PRO A 206 -11.31 -25.31 5.67
CA PRO A 206 -12.33 -26.31 5.45
C PRO A 206 -12.52 -26.63 3.96
N ALA A 207 -13.14 -27.76 3.66
CA ALA A 207 -13.46 -28.10 2.28
C ALA A 207 -14.74 -27.38 1.79
N GLY A 208 -14.92 -27.33 0.47
CA GLY A 208 -16.12 -26.80 -0.16
C GLY A 208 -16.23 -25.27 -0.19
N VAL A 209 -17.46 -24.77 -0.23
CA VAL A 209 -17.75 -23.34 -0.43
C VAL A 209 -17.23 -22.47 0.72
N GLU A 210 -17.31 -22.95 1.95
CA GLU A 210 -16.82 -22.25 3.12
C GLU A 210 -15.29 -22.05 3.05
N GLY A 211 -14.56 -23.11 2.65
CA GLY A 211 -13.13 -23.01 2.44
C GLY A 211 -12.75 -22.04 1.32
N ALA A 212 -13.47 -22.05 0.22
CA ALA A 212 -13.26 -21.10 -0.86
C ALA A 212 -13.47 -19.64 -0.39
N ARG A 213 -14.51 -19.39 0.43
CA ARG A 213 -14.76 -18.06 1.04
C ARG A 213 -13.63 -17.67 2.00
N THR A 214 -13.15 -18.60 2.82
CA THR A 214 -12.03 -18.40 3.74
C THR A 214 -10.77 -18.03 2.98
N VAL A 215 -10.43 -18.76 1.91
CA VAL A 215 -9.30 -18.46 1.03
C VAL A 215 -9.40 -17.04 0.46
N LEU A 216 -10.54 -16.69 -0.13
CA LEU A 216 -10.74 -15.38 -0.74
C LEU A 216 -10.71 -14.24 0.30
N ALA A 217 -11.25 -14.46 1.51
CA ALA A 217 -11.23 -13.49 2.60
C ALA A 217 -9.80 -13.21 3.08
N TRP A 218 -8.96 -14.26 3.24
CA TRP A 218 -7.57 -14.08 3.62
C TRP A 218 -6.73 -13.48 2.49
N LEU A 219 -6.94 -13.89 1.23
CA LEU A 219 -6.30 -13.25 0.08
C LEU A 219 -6.66 -11.76 0.00
N PHE A 220 -7.90 -11.39 0.30
CA PHE A 220 -8.30 -9.98 0.40
C PHE A 220 -7.47 -9.24 1.45
N VAL A 221 -7.32 -9.76 2.67
CA VAL A 221 -6.52 -9.10 3.72
C VAL A 221 -5.04 -9.02 3.32
N MET A 222 -4.49 -10.11 2.80
CA MET A 222 -3.08 -10.20 2.37
C MET A 222 -2.76 -9.30 1.18
N ALA A 223 -3.76 -8.97 0.35
CA ALA A 223 -3.59 -8.10 -0.82
C ALA A 223 -3.01 -6.73 -0.45
N TRP A 224 -3.38 -6.13 0.69
CA TRP A 224 -2.83 -4.84 1.12
C TRP A 224 -1.31 -4.85 1.17
N SER A 225 -0.74 -5.90 1.75
CA SER A 225 0.71 -6.05 1.88
C SER A 225 1.40 -6.39 0.55
N ALA A 226 0.82 -7.31 -0.23
CA ALA A 226 1.45 -7.80 -1.45
C ALA A 226 1.32 -6.83 -2.63
N TYR A 227 0.20 -6.15 -2.77
CA TYR A 227 -0.05 -5.24 -3.88
C TYR A 227 0.78 -3.96 -3.78
N ALA A 228 1.24 -3.59 -2.60
CA ALA A 228 2.04 -2.39 -2.35
C ALA A 228 3.31 -2.27 -3.23
N VAL A 229 3.79 -3.37 -3.80
CA VAL A 229 4.95 -3.39 -4.71
C VAL A 229 4.74 -2.53 -5.97
N GLU A 230 3.50 -2.17 -6.30
CA GLU A 230 3.17 -1.23 -7.39
C GLU A 230 3.63 0.21 -7.11
N ALA A 231 3.94 0.56 -5.86
CA ALA A 231 4.34 1.92 -5.47
C ALA A 231 5.52 2.47 -6.31
N ALA A 232 6.40 1.59 -6.82
CA ALA A 232 7.44 1.98 -7.78
C ALA A 232 6.88 2.65 -9.06
N ALA A 233 5.60 2.42 -9.40
CA ALA A 233 4.95 3.03 -10.55
C ALA A 233 4.64 4.52 -10.36
N SER A 234 4.50 4.99 -9.12
CA SER A 234 4.25 6.41 -8.83
C SER A 234 5.43 7.31 -9.20
N PHE A 235 6.64 6.75 -9.32
CA PHE A 235 7.89 7.46 -9.60
C PHE A 235 8.32 7.39 -11.06
N ILE A 236 7.49 6.84 -11.96
CA ILE A 236 7.83 6.68 -13.39
C ILE A 236 8.28 7.97 -14.06
N PRO A 237 7.69 9.15 -13.83
CA PRO A 237 8.14 10.40 -14.44
C PRO A 237 9.58 10.80 -14.06
N GLU A 238 10.09 10.31 -12.93
CA GLU A 238 11.40 10.65 -12.38
C GLU A 238 12.51 9.69 -12.84
N TYR A 239 12.18 8.57 -13.51
CA TYR A 239 13.18 7.64 -14.05
C TYR A 239 13.96 8.25 -15.21
N ARG A 240 15.29 8.09 -15.18
CA ARG A 240 16.22 8.61 -16.23
C ARG A 240 15.90 8.01 -17.59
N ASP A 241 15.84 6.70 -17.69
CA ASP A 241 15.36 5.97 -18.87
C ASP A 241 13.97 5.44 -18.54
N THR A 242 12.96 6.23 -18.83
CA THR A 242 11.58 5.96 -18.41
C THR A 242 11.08 4.59 -18.86
N VAL A 243 11.47 4.08 -20.04
CA VAL A 243 11.02 2.77 -20.54
C VAL A 243 11.79 1.64 -19.88
N ARG A 244 13.13 1.71 -19.89
CA ARG A 244 14.01 0.67 -19.34
C ARG A 244 13.88 0.58 -17.83
N ASP A 245 13.91 1.72 -17.15
CA ASP A 245 13.91 1.77 -15.69
C ASP A 245 12.55 1.38 -15.14
N THR A 246 11.43 1.83 -15.73
CA THR A 246 10.08 1.36 -15.37
C THR A 246 9.97 -0.17 -15.47
N ARG A 247 10.38 -0.73 -16.61
CA ARG A 247 10.32 -2.19 -16.82
C ARG A 247 11.12 -2.96 -15.78
N LYS A 248 12.33 -2.50 -15.49
CA LYS A 248 13.23 -3.17 -14.54
C LYS A 248 12.73 -2.98 -13.10
N ALA A 249 12.41 -1.76 -12.69
CA ALA A 249 11.94 -1.48 -11.33
C ALA A 249 10.73 -2.33 -10.97
N LEU A 250 9.67 -2.28 -11.76
CA LEU A 250 8.43 -3.01 -11.47
C LEU A 250 8.63 -4.54 -11.46
N ARG A 251 9.42 -5.06 -12.40
CA ARG A 251 9.61 -6.53 -12.50
C ARG A 251 10.55 -7.08 -11.43
N VAL A 252 11.66 -6.39 -11.18
CA VAL A 252 12.62 -6.82 -10.16
C VAL A 252 12.00 -6.72 -8.77
N SER A 253 11.31 -5.61 -8.46
CA SER A 253 10.60 -5.47 -7.19
C SER A 253 9.56 -6.58 -6.99
N ALA A 254 8.78 -6.88 -8.01
CA ALA A 254 7.77 -7.94 -7.95
C ALA A 254 8.38 -9.32 -7.70
N MET A 255 9.53 -9.63 -8.34
CA MET A 255 10.21 -10.91 -8.11
C MET A 255 10.82 -11.00 -6.71
N ILE A 256 11.42 -9.92 -6.21
CA ILE A 256 11.94 -9.86 -4.83
C ILE A 256 10.78 -10.07 -3.85
N LEU A 257 9.65 -9.38 -4.04
CA LEU A 257 8.48 -9.53 -3.18
C LEU A 257 7.95 -10.97 -3.18
N LEU A 258 7.84 -11.60 -4.36
CA LEU A 258 7.40 -13.00 -4.48
C LEU A 258 8.29 -13.94 -3.68
N LEU A 259 9.62 -13.78 -3.78
CA LEU A 259 10.56 -14.57 -3.00
C LEU A 259 10.39 -14.33 -1.50
N VAL A 260 10.31 -13.07 -1.08
CA VAL A 260 10.16 -12.71 0.34
C VAL A 260 8.86 -13.23 0.91
N PHE A 261 7.74 -13.04 0.21
CA PHE A 261 6.42 -13.46 0.70
C PHE A 261 6.19 -14.98 0.63
N THR A 262 7.10 -15.71 0.01
CA THR A 262 7.14 -17.18 0.03
C THR A 262 8.12 -17.70 1.08
N LEU A 263 9.37 -17.24 1.04
CA LEU A 263 10.45 -17.80 1.86
C LEU A 263 10.38 -17.34 3.32
N THR A 264 9.99 -16.08 3.60
CA THR A 264 9.94 -15.60 4.98
C THR A 264 8.83 -16.28 5.81
N PRO A 265 7.57 -16.41 5.30
CA PRO A 265 6.56 -17.20 6.00
C PRO A 265 6.97 -18.65 6.22
N LEU A 266 7.53 -19.28 5.19
CA LEU A 266 8.00 -20.67 5.26
C LEU A 266 9.15 -20.83 6.26
N GLY A 267 10.11 -19.90 6.23
CA GLY A 267 11.26 -19.89 7.15
C GLY A 267 10.85 -19.73 8.60
N LEU A 268 10.03 -18.71 8.90
CA LEU A 268 9.56 -18.42 10.25
C LEU A 268 8.68 -19.54 10.81
N ALA A 269 7.76 -20.07 9.99
CA ALA A 269 6.92 -21.19 10.42
C ALA A 269 7.73 -22.43 10.77
N GLY A 270 8.76 -22.75 9.98
CA GLY A 270 9.62 -23.90 10.24
C GLY A 270 10.59 -23.70 11.41
N LEU A 271 11.00 -22.44 11.66
CA LEU A 271 11.90 -22.10 12.76
C LEU A 271 11.21 -22.13 14.12
N LEU A 272 10.03 -21.49 14.21
CA LEU A 272 9.33 -21.24 15.47
C LEU A 272 8.19 -22.23 15.73
N GLY A 273 7.72 -22.89 14.68
CA GLY A 273 6.49 -23.67 14.72
C GLY A 273 5.22 -22.80 14.65
N GLU A 274 4.17 -23.37 14.11
CA GLU A 274 2.88 -22.72 13.90
C GLU A 274 2.25 -22.17 15.18
N GLN A 275 2.36 -22.95 16.28
CA GLN A 275 1.77 -22.59 17.57
C GLN A 275 2.38 -21.30 18.15
N THR A 276 3.69 -21.12 18.03
CA THR A 276 4.37 -19.92 18.53
C THR A 276 3.91 -18.68 17.75
N LEU A 277 3.82 -18.81 16.42
CA LEU A 277 3.32 -17.71 15.56
C LEU A 277 1.86 -17.35 15.85
N ALA A 278 1.04 -18.36 16.14
CA ALA A 278 -0.38 -18.17 16.46
C ALA A 278 -0.58 -17.48 17.83
N ASN A 279 0.21 -17.88 18.83
CA ASN A 279 0.08 -17.37 20.20
C ASN A 279 0.73 -15.98 20.39
N GLN A 280 1.69 -15.64 19.54
CA GLN A 280 2.43 -14.37 19.60
C GLN A 280 2.44 -13.70 18.22
N PRO A 281 1.27 -13.28 17.70
CA PRO A 281 1.13 -12.84 16.32
C PRO A 281 1.91 -11.57 15.98
N ASN A 282 2.42 -10.84 16.95
CA ASN A 282 3.31 -9.69 16.80
C ASN A 282 4.68 -9.90 17.44
N GLY A 283 4.76 -10.73 18.49
CA GLY A 283 5.99 -11.03 19.24
C GLY A 283 6.91 -12.09 18.60
N PHE A 284 6.45 -12.77 17.55
CA PHE A 284 7.21 -13.85 16.91
C PHE A 284 8.56 -13.41 16.31
N LEU A 285 8.70 -12.13 15.95
CA LEU A 285 9.96 -11.59 15.44
C LEU A 285 11.07 -11.62 16.53
N GLN A 286 10.70 -11.32 17.78
CA GLN A 286 11.61 -11.46 18.92
C GLN A 286 11.99 -12.91 19.14
N ALA A 287 11.02 -13.81 19.14
CA ALA A 287 11.26 -15.24 19.28
C ALA A 287 12.20 -15.79 18.19
N GLY A 288 12.00 -15.35 16.94
CA GLY A 288 12.86 -15.70 15.81
C GLY A 288 14.28 -15.17 15.95
N ALA A 289 14.45 -13.95 16.45
CA ALA A 289 15.77 -13.36 16.70
C ALA A 289 16.52 -14.11 17.82
N VAL A 290 15.84 -14.46 18.89
CA VAL A 290 16.43 -15.26 19.97
C VAL A 290 16.84 -16.66 19.46
N ALA A 291 15.97 -17.31 18.68
CA ALA A 291 16.23 -18.66 18.16
C ALA A 291 17.44 -18.71 17.20
N LEU A 292 17.60 -17.68 16.32
CA LEU A 292 18.68 -17.66 15.31
C LEU A 292 19.99 -17.04 15.83
N LEU A 293 19.91 -16.05 16.70
CA LEU A 293 21.03 -15.23 17.09
C LEU A 293 21.43 -15.40 18.56
N GLY A 294 20.65 -16.14 19.34
CA GLY A 294 20.87 -16.35 20.78
C GLY A 294 20.71 -15.09 21.64
N GLY A 295 20.64 -13.92 21.00
CA GLY A 295 20.55 -12.60 21.63
C GLY A 295 20.32 -11.53 20.57
N GLY A 296 20.34 -10.25 20.99
CA GLY A 296 20.18 -9.14 20.03
C GLY A 296 18.74 -8.91 19.55
N ALA A 297 17.75 -9.61 20.11
CA ALA A 297 16.33 -9.45 19.77
C ALA A 297 15.87 -7.99 19.86
N ALA A 298 16.31 -7.25 20.89
CA ALA A 298 15.99 -5.83 21.04
C ALA A 298 16.54 -4.97 19.87
N ALA A 299 17.76 -5.28 19.40
CA ALA A 299 18.36 -4.55 18.27
C ALA A 299 17.57 -4.79 16.97
N ILE A 300 17.19 -6.04 16.68
CA ILE A 300 16.36 -6.36 15.51
C ILE A 300 15.00 -5.68 15.61
N THR A 301 14.37 -5.68 16.78
CA THR A 301 13.10 -4.99 17.02
C THR A 301 13.23 -3.49 16.78
N LEU A 302 14.28 -2.84 17.27
CA LEU A 302 14.52 -1.42 17.04
C LEU A 302 14.75 -1.09 15.57
N VAL A 303 15.53 -1.92 14.85
CA VAL A 303 15.72 -1.79 13.38
C VAL A 303 14.38 -1.91 12.65
N LEU A 304 13.57 -2.90 13.01
CA LEU A 304 12.26 -3.10 12.43
C LEU A 304 11.34 -1.89 12.67
N ILE A 305 11.28 -1.42 13.92
CA ILE A 305 10.46 -0.25 14.30
C ILE A 305 10.92 0.99 13.54
N ALA A 306 12.23 1.26 13.48
CA ALA A 306 12.77 2.39 12.73
C ALA A 306 12.37 2.32 11.24
N GLY A 307 12.44 1.13 10.64
CA GLY A 307 12.01 0.92 9.27
C GLY A 307 10.51 1.11 9.07
N ILE A 308 9.69 0.59 9.98
CA ILE A 308 8.23 0.77 9.93
C ILE A 308 7.84 2.24 10.08
N LEU A 309 8.51 3.01 10.94
CA LEU A 309 8.27 4.45 11.08
C LEU A 309 8.52 5.19 9.76
N VAL A 310 9.59 4.84 9.05
CA VAL A 310 9.87 5.46 7.75
C VAL A 310 8.86 5.03 6.68
N LEU A 311 8.38 3.77 6.71
CA LEU A 311 7.27 3.32 5.87
C LEU A 311 6.00 4.14 6.10
N SER A 312 5.72 4.46 7.35
CA SER A 312 4.57 5.30 7.72
C SER A 312 4.68 6.70 7.09
N VAL A 313 5.88 7.30 7.13
CA VAL A 313 6.16 8.59 6.46
C VAL A 313 6.01 8.49 4.95
N MET A 314 6.53 7.41 4.33
CA MET A 314 6.41 7.16 2.90
C MET A 314 4.94 7.07 2.47
N GLY A 315 4.14 6.23 3.15
CA GLY A 315 2.73 6.07 2.84
C GLY A 315 1.95 7.39 2.96
N THR A 316 2.28 8.21 3.96
CA THR A 316 1.70 9.55 4.13
C THR A 316 2.04 10.46 2.95
N ALA A 317 3.30 10.47 2.52
CA ALA A 317 3.76 11.32 1.42
C ALA A 317 3.18 10.89 0.07
N ASP A 318 3.11 9.58 -0.20
CA ASP A 318 2.55 9.03 -1.44
C ASP A 318 1.05 9.33 -1.55
N ALA A 319 0.28 9.02 -0.52
CA ALA A 319 -1.15 9.31 -0.47
C ALA A 319 -1.45 10.82 -0.63
N ALA A 320 -0.67 11.68 0.02
CA ALA A 320 -0.86 13.13 -0.10
C ALA A 320 -0.61 13.65 -1.52
N ARG A 321 0.37 13.07 -2.22
CA ARG A 321 0.66 13.40 -3.63
C ARG A 321 -0.42 12.91 -4.58
N ALA A 322 -0.96 11.71 -4.35
CA ALA A 322 -2.09 11.20 -5.13
C ALA A 322 -3.30 12.14 -5.03
N LEU A 323 -3.62 12.60 -3.83
CA LEU A 323 -4.73 13.55 -3.63
C LEU A 323 -4.43 14.94 -4.22
N TYR A 324 -3.19 15.42 -4.11
CA TYR A 324 -2.73 16.65 -4.74
C TYR A 324 -2.88 16.58 -6.27
N GLN A 325 -2.34 15.52 -6.90
CA GLN A 325 -2.44 15.34 -8.34
C GLN A 325 -3.90 15.26 -8.80
N SER A 326 -4.74 14.54 -8.08
CA SER A 326 -6.16 14.44 -8.37
C SER A 326 -6.88 15.80 -8.33
N SER A 327 -6.46 16.67 -7.41
CA SER A 327 -6.97 18.04 -7.37
C SER A 327 -6.54 18.85 -8.59
N ARG A 328 -5.32 18.66 -9.08
CA ARG A 328 -4.79 19.28 -10.31
C ARG A 328 -5.53 18.78 -11.54
N ASP A 329 -5.88 17.51 -11.57
CA ASP A 329 -6.63 16.86 -12.66
C ASP A 329 -8.14 17.14 -12.61
N GLY A 330 -8.62 17.93 -11.64
CA GLY A 330 -10.04 18.28 -11.53
C GLY A 330 -10.93 17.16 -10.96
N LEU A 331 -10.33 16.12 -10.36
CA LEU A 331 -11.04 14.96 -9.82
C LEU A 331 -11.50 15.15 -8.38
N THR A 332 -10.98 16.17 -7.67
CA THR A 332 -11.36 16.52 -6.31
C THR A 332 -11.28 18.04 -6.10
N VAL A 333 -11.60 18.49 -4.89
CA VAL A 333 -11.65 19.91 -4.52
C VAL A 333 -10.29 20.60 -4.69
N ARG A 334 -10.31 21.87 -5.10
CA ARG A 334 -9.11 22.68 -5.42
C ARG A 334 -8.16 22.85 -4.23
N GLN A 335 -8.68 22.77 -3.02
CA GLN A 335 -7.95 23.01 -1.79
C GLN A 335 -6.77 22.02 -1.58
N PHE A 336 -6.87 20.81 -2.13
CA PHE A 336 -5.79 19.81 -2.08
C PHE A 336 -4.68 20.07 -3.11
N GLY A 337 -4.95 20.89 -4.13
CA GLY A 337 -3.98 21.26 -5.17
C GLY A 337 -3.03 22.41 -4.79
N VAL A 338 -2.87 22.71 -3.48
CA VAL A 338 -2.04 23.80 -2.99
C VAL A 338 -0.87 23.23 -2.19
N LEU A 339 0.35 23.65 -2.54
CA LEU A 339 1.58 23.31 -1.82
C LEU A 339 1.90 24.39 -0.78
N ASN A 340 2.53 23.98 0.32
CA ASN A 340 3.12 24.90 1.28
C ASN A 340 4.51 25.41 0.77
N ARG A 341 5.19 26.23 1.59
CA ARG A 341 6.54 26.78 1.28
C ARG A 341 7.63 25.70 1.06
N ASN A 342 7.42 24.50 1.57
CA ASN A 342 8.35 23.37 1.45
C ASN A 342 7.99 22.45 0.25
N GLY A 343 7.05 22.85 -0.62
CA GLY A 343 6.60 22.03 -1.75
C GLY A 343 5.73 20.82 -1.35
N VAL A 344 5.13 20.84 -0.16
CA VAL A 344 4.33 19.72 0.38
C VAL A 344 2.84 20.05 0.32
N PRO A 345 1.95 19.12 -0.05
CA PRO A 345 0.49 19.29 0.00
C PRO A 345 -0.04 19.18 1.44
N ALA A 346 0.31 20.17 2.27
CA ALA A 346 0.09 20.16 3.72
C ALA A 346 -1.36 19.91 4.14
N ARG A 347 -2.34 20.38 3.36
CA ARG A 347 -3.77 20.13 3.64
C ARG A 347 -4.13 18.66 3.50
N ALA A 348 -3.62 17.99 2.46
CA ALA A 348 -3.82 16.57 2.27
C ALA A 348 -3.19 15.76 3.41
N VAL A 349 -1.94 16.07 3.77
CA VAL A 349 -1.23 15.43 4.90
C VAL A 349 -1.99 15.62 6.22
N THR A 350 -2.54 16.81 6.48
CA THR A 350 -3.30 17.08 7.71
C THR A 350 -4.64 16.33 7.75
N VAL A 351 -5.36 16.25 6.64
CA VAL A 351 -6.59 15.43 6.56
C VAL A 351 -6.28 13.96 6.83
N GLN A 352 -5.17 13.44 6.33
CA GLN A 352 -4.73 12.09 6.64
C GLN A 352 -4.44 11.89 8.12
N LEU A 353 -3.77 12.85 8.79
CA LEU A 353 -3.57 12.80 10.24
C LEU A 353 -4.89 12.64 10.97
N LEU A 354 -5.89 13.48 10.65
CA LEU A 354 -7.20 13.42 11.31
C LEU A 354 -7.90 12.07 11.12
N ILE A 355 -7.81 11.50 9.92
CA ILE A 355 -8.33 10.15 9.63
C ILE A 355 -7.59 9.09 10.46
N ASN A 356 -6.26 9.15 10.53
CA ASN A 356 -5.47 8.19 11.30
C ASN A 356 -5.74 8.28 12.79
N VAL A 357 -5.89 9.49 13.33
CA VAL A 357 -6.32 9.70 14.73
C VAL A 357 -7.66 9.02 14.96
N ALA A 358 -8.65 9.24 14.09
CA ALA A 358 -9.96 8.60 14.20
C ALA A 358 -9.87 7.06 14.12
N LEU A 359 -9.07 6.52 13.19
CA LEU A 359 -8.89 5.07 13.03
C LEU A 359 -8.22 4.45 14.27
N VAL A 360 -7.18 5.08 14.81
CA VAL A 360 -6.53 4.60 16.05
C VAL A 360 -7.51 4.62 17.23
N LEU A 361 -8.28 5.69 17.38
CA LEU A 361 -9.19 5.84 18.52
C LEU A 361 -10.41 4.90 18.43
N PHE A 362 -11.02 4.78 17.25
CA PHE A 362 -12.31 4.11 17.09
C PHE A 362 -12.22 2.70 16.50
N VAL A 363 -11.16 2.34 15.75
CA VAL A 363 -10.93 0.98 15.24
C VAL A 363 -9.93 0.24 16.13
N GLY A 364 -8.75 0.79 16.38
CA GLY A 364 -7.79 0.33 17.39
C GLY A 364 -7.10 -1.00 17.11
N ASN A 365 -7.31 -1.62 15.93
CA ASN A 365 -6.66 -2.86 15.51
C ASN A 365 -6.09 -2.72 14.09
N ALA A 366 -4.82 -3.07 13.88
CA ALA A 366 -4.12 -2.87 12.62
C ALA A 366 -4.76 -3.64 11.47
N LEU A 367 -5.15 -4.92 11.67
CA LEU A 367 -5.80 -5.71 10.62
C LEU A 367 -7.19 -5.20 10.27
N ALA A 368 -7.95 -4.70 11.24
CA ALA A 368 -9.24 -4.08 10.99
C ALA A 368 -9.10 -2.81 10.15
N VAL A 369 -8.06 -1.98 10.42
CA VAL A 369 -7.74 -0.82 9.58
C VAL A 369 -7.31 -1.26 8.17
N ILE A 370 -6.55 -2.36 8.03
CA ILE A 370 -6.23 -2.95 6.73
C ILE A 370 -7.50 -3.35 5.98
N VAL A 371 -8.48 -3.98 6.62
CA VAL A 371 -9.75 -4.34 5.98
C VAL A 371 -10.46 -3.10 5.43
N ALA A 372 -10.52 -2.01 6.20
CA ALA A 372 -11.09 -0.75 5.72
C ALA A 372 -10.33 -0.19 4.50
N GLY A 373 -9.00 -0.11 4.55
CA GLY A 373 -8.16 0.37 3.45
C GLY A 373 -8.25 -0.50 2.20
N ASN A 374 -8.34 -1.83 2.39
CA ASN A 374 -8.31 -2.79 1.30
C ASN A 374 -9.55 -2.78 0.40
N VAL A 375 -10.72 -2.41 0.93
CA VAL A 375 -11.91 -2.21 0.07
C VAL A 375 -11.59 -1.23 -1.04
N GLY A 376 -10.93 -0.13 -0.72
CA GLY A 376 -10.46 0.84 -1.72
C GLY A 376 -9.31 0.28 -2.56
N TYR A 377 -8.30 -0.29 -1.90
CA TYR A 377 -7.07 -0.69 -2.61
C TYR A 377 -7.32 -1.74 -3.69
N VAL A 378 -8.03 -2.83 -3.35
CA VAL A 378 -8.39 -3.87 -4.31
C VAL A 378 -9.31 -3.31 -5.41
N LEU A 379 -10.21 -2.37 -5.07
CA LEU A 379 -11.03 -1.69 -6.08
C LEU A 379 -10.17 -0.86 -7.06
N ALA A 380 -9.15 -0.16 -6.58
CA ALA A 380 -8.24 0.60 -7.44
C ALA A 380 -7.46 -0.33 -8.39
N HIS A 381 -6.96 -1.47 -7.88
CA HIS A 381 -6.30 -2.50 -8.69
C HIS A 381 -7.24 -3.10 -9.73
N LEU A 382 -8.46 -3.50 -9.32
CA LEU A 382 -9.50 -3.99 -10.22
C LEU A 382 -9.76 -3.01 -11.38
N LEU A 383 -9.95 -1.72 -11.06
CA LEU A 383 -10.22 -0.70 -12.07
C LEU A 383 -9.02 -0.45 -12.98
N ALA A 384 -7.80 -0.48 -12.45
CA ALA A 384 -6.58 -0.30 -13.23
C ALA A 384 -6.33 -1.48 -14.18
N VAL A 385 -6.44 -2.73 -13.69
CA VAL A 385 -6.20 -3.94 -14.50
C VAL A 385 -7.31 -4.13 -15.55
N ALA A 386 -8.57 -3.93 -15.19
CA ALA A 386 -9.67 -3.91 -16.16
C ALA A 386 -9.47 -2.75 -17.17
N GLY A 387 -8.95 -1.62 -16.70
CA GLY A 387 -8.59 -0.48 -17.52
C GLY A 387 -7.55 -0.80 -18.60
N PHE A 388 -6.60 -1.71 -18.33
CA PHE A 388 -5.65 -2.19 -19.36
C PHE A 388 -6.38 -2.81 -20.56
N VAL A 389 -7.41 -3.62 -20.32
CA VAL A 389 -8.22 -4.23 -21.38
C VAL A 389 -8.99 -3.16 -22.15
N VAL A 390 -9.55 -2.19 -21.44
CA VAL A 390 -10.27 -1.04 -22.04
C VAL A 390 -9.34 -0.21 -22.91
N LEU A 391 -8.15 0.18 -22.39
CA LEU A 391 -7.17 0.96 -23.16
C LEU A 391 -6.69 0.26 -24.43
N ARG A 392 -6.51 -1.06 -24.37
CA ARG A 392 -6.12 -1.85 -25.56
C ARG A 392 -7.20 -1.85 -26.64
N LYS A 393 -8.49 -1.76 -26.24
CA LYS A 393 -9.64 -1.72 -27.15
C LYS A 393 -9.91 -0.31 -27.66
N ASP A 394 -9.89 0.68 -26.79
CA ASP A 394 -10.37 2.04 -27.11
C ASP A 394 -9.27 2.95 -27.66
N GLN A 395 -8.01 2.62 -27.37
CA GLN A 395 -6.86 3.41 -27.77
C GLN A 395 -5.77 2.51 -28.43
N PRO A 396 -6.10 1.78 -29.51
CA PRO A 396 -5.18 0.82 -30.15
C PRO A 396 -3.91 1.48 -30.69
N ASP A 397 -4.04 2.73 -31.16
CA ASP A 397 -2.99 3.50 -31.84
C ASP A 397 -2.13 4.34 -30.88
N THR A 398 -2.50 4.43 -29.60
CA THR A 398 -1.69 5.15 -28.61
C THR A 398 -0.32 4.48 -28.47
N PRO A 399 0.79 5.25 -28.53
CA PRO A 399 2.14 4.71 -28.41
C PRO A 399 2.33 3.92 -27.12
N ARG A 400 2.86 2.70 -27.26
CA ARG A 400 3.18 1.78 -26.15
C ARG A 400 4.66 1.42 -26.18
N PRO A 401 5.52 2.21 -25.53
CA PRO A 401 6.96 1.91 -25.51
C PRO A 401 7.27 0.54 -24.90
N ILE A 402 6.43 0.07 -23.97
CA ILE A 402 6.39 -1.31 -23.48
C ILE A 402 5.08 -1.92 -23.96
N ARG A 403 5.14 -2.93 -24.83
CA ARG A 403 3.92 -3.59 -25.32
C ARG A 403 3.97 -5.08 -24.97
N LEU A 404 3.01 -5.51 -24.15
CA LEU A 404 2.86 -6.90 -23.77
C LEU A 404 2.20 -7.72 -24.90
N PRO A 405 2.51 -9.01 -25.06
CA PRO A 405 1.83 -9.89 -26.02
C PRO A 405 0.31 -9.95 -25.82
N ARG A 406 -0.43 -10.31 -26.88
CA ARG A 406 -1.92 -10.36 -26.84
C ARG A 406 -2.48 -11.26 -25.72
N ARG A 407 -1.78 -12.35 -25.36
CA ARG A 407 -2.17 -13.23 -24.24
C ARG A 407 -2.38 -12.50 -22.92
N TRP A 408 -1.73 -11.35 -22.74
CA TRP A 408 -1.89 -10.53 -21.52
C TRP A 408 -3.27 -9.89 -21.39
N LEU A 409 -4.06 -9.83 -22.46
CA LEU A 409 -5.47 -9.43 -22.36
C LEU A 409 -6.28 -10.45 -21.53
N GLY A 410 -6.08 -11.74 -21.79
CA GLY A 410 -6.71 -12.81 -21.02
C GLY A 410 -6.22 -12.85 -19.58
N ILE A 411 -4.89 -12.66 -19.36
CA ILE A 411 -4.31 -12.59 -18.01
C ILE A 411 -4.89 -11.39 -17.24
N ALA A 412 -4.95 -10.21 -17.85
CA ALA A 412 -5.51 -9.03 -17.21
C ALA A 412 -7.01 -9.18 -16.89
N ALA A 413 -7.77 -9.82 -17.78
CA ALA A 413 -9.19 -10.13 -17.52
C ALA A 413 -9.34 -11.11 -16.33
N ALA A 414 -8.48 -12.13 -16.26
CA ALA A 414 -8.47 -13.08 -15.13
C ALA A 414 -8.06 -12.41 -13.81
N LEU A 415 -7.06 -11.50 -13.85
CA LEU A 415 -6.67 -10.70 -12.68
C LEU A 415 -7.81 -9.79 -12.23
N ALA A 416 -8.50 -9.12 -13.16
CA ALA A 416 -9.66 -8.28 -12.82
C ALA A 416 -10.80 -9.11 -12.20
N LEU A 417 -11.06 -10.31 -12.72
CA LEU A 417 -12.03 -11.23 -12.12
C LEU A 417 -11.61 -11.66 -10.71
N PHE A 418 -10.34 -12.00 -10.53
CA PHE A 418 -9.77 -12.35 -9.23
C PHE A 418 -9.92 -11.21 -8.23
N ASP A 419 -9.51 -9.99 -8.59
CA ASP A 419 -9.67 -8.81 -7.73
C ASP A 419 -11.14 -8.55 -7.40
N GLY A 420 -12.04 -8.72 -8.38
CA GLY A 420 -13.48 -8.62 -8.17
C GLY A 420 -14.02 -9.65 -7.16
N LEU A 421 -13.53 -10.89 -7.23
CA LEU A 421 -13.94 -11.96 -6.33
C LEU A 421 -13.44 -11.74 -4.91
N ILE A 422 -12.14 -11.40 -4.72
CA ILE A 422 -11.62 -11.12 -3.37
C ILE A 422 -12.25 -9.86 -2.78
N LEU A 423 -12.53 -8.84 -3.58
CA LEU A 423 -13.26 -7.64 -3.14
C LEU A 423 -14.69 -7.96 -2.71
N LEU A 424 -15.41 -8.73 -3.51
CA LEU A 424 -16.78 -9.14 -3.19
C LEU A 424 -16.83 -9.89 -1.87
N VAL A 425 -15.95 -10.87 -1.67
CA VAL A 425 -15.89 -11.64 -0.41
C VAL A 425 -15.40 -10.76 0.73
N GLY A 426 -14.42 -9.87 0.50
CA GLY A 426 -13.92 -8.92 1.49
C GLY A 426 -15.01 -7.96 2.00
N ILE A 427 -15.95 -7.55 1.15
CA ILE A 427 -17.09 -6.70 1.52
C ILE A 427 -18.21 -7.49 2.20
N THR A 428 -18.58 -8.65 1.64
CA THR A 428 -19.78 -9.41 2.09
C THR A 428 -19.49 -10.37 3.23
N SER A 429 -18.24 -10.72 3.46
CA SER A 429 -17.82 -11.75 4.41
C SER A 429 -16.61 -11.28 5.24
N SER A 430 -16.50 -10.00 5.51
CA SER A 430 -15.38 -9.36 6.22
C SER A 430 -15.08 -9.96 7.60
N ALA A 431 -16.06 -10.53 8.26
CA ALA A 431 -15.91 -11.16 9.58
C ALA A 431 -15.25 -12.56 9.55
N ILE A 432 -15.11 -13.20 8.38
CA ILE A 432 -14.56 -14.58 8.28
C ILE A 432 -13.14 -14.66 8.84
N THR A 433 -12.33 -13.64 8.66
CA THR A 433 -10.95 -13.61 9.16
C THR A 433 -10.86 -13.40 10.67
N GLY A 434 -11.93 -12.98 11.32
CA GLY A 434 -11.93 -12.56 12.72
C GLY A 434 -11.36 -11.16 12.99
N TYR A 435 -10.89 -10.48 11.94
CA TYR A 435 -10.23 -9.16 12.03
C TYR A 435 -10.90 -8.17 11.09
N GLY A 436 -11.87 -7.47 11.60
CA GLY A 436 -12.68 -6.54 10.84
C GLY A 436 -14.09 -7.04 10.61
N GLY A 437 -14.95 -6.17 10.15
CA GLY A 437 -16.36 -6.45 9.98
C GLY A 437 -17.06 -5.41 9.12
N TYR A 438 -18.37 -5.34 9.21
CA TYR A 438 -19.17 -4.39 8.43
C TYR A 438 -18.89 -2.93 8.78
N LYS A 439 -18.38 -2.63 9.99
CA LYS A 439 -17.98 -1.29 10.39
C LYS A 439 -16.84 -0.77 9.51
N GLU A 440 -15.82 -1.56 9.32
CA GLU A 440 -14.64 -1.22 8.52
C GLU A 440 -15.01 -1.07 7.04
N VAL A 441 -15.86 -1.96 6.53
CA VAL A 441 -16.43 -1.86 5.18
C VAL A 441 -17.25 -0.58 5.02
N ALA A 442 -18.09 -0.23 6.01
CA ALA A 442 -18.88 0.99 5.98
C ALA A 442 -18.01 2.26 5.97
N ILE A 443 -16.91 2.28 6.73
CA ILE A 443 -15.91 3.37 6.69
C ILE A 443 -15.36 3.55 5.27
N ALA A 444 -14.95 2.45 4.63
CA ALA A 444 -14.44 2.48 3.26
C ALA A 444 -15.49 3.00 2.28
N ILE A 445 -16.71 2.48 2.33
CA ILE A 445 -17.81 2.92 1.46
C ILE A 445 -18.11 4.42 1.67
N ALA A 446 -18.08 4.90 2.91
CA ALA A 446 -18.28 6.33 3.21
C ALA A 446 -17.19 7.19 2.55
N VAL A 447 -15.92 6.79 2.65
CA VAL A 447 -14.80 7.49 1.98
C VAL A 447 -14.96 7.49 0.46
N LEU A 448 -15.36 6.36 -0.13
CA LEU A 448 -15.60 6.26 -1.57
C LEU A 448 -16.80 7.13 -2.00
N ALA A 449 -17.86 7.20 -1.19
CA ALA A 449 -19.00 8.09 -1.45
C ALA A 449 -18.58 9.58 -1.39
N VAL A 450 -17.74 9.95 -0.42
CA VAL A 450 -17.18 11.32 -0.32
C VAL A 450 -16.42 11.70 -1.60
N SER A 451 -15.72 10.78 -2.24
CA SER A 451 -15.04 11.05 -3.53
C SER A 451 -16.01 11.58 -4.59
N GLN A 452 -17.20 10.98 -4.69
CA GLN A 452 -18.21 11.37 -5.68
C GLN A 452 -18.84 12.72 -5.36
N VAL A 453 -19.03 13.00 -4.07
CA VAL A 453 -19.53 14.32 -3.61
C VAL A 453 -18.50 15.40 -3.95
N MET A 454 -17.21 15.19 -3.62
CA MET A 454 -16.16 16.16 -3.90
C MET A 454 -15.92 16.36 -5.40
N TYR A 455 -16.03 15.31 -6.20
CA TYR A 455 -15.95 15.40 -7.66
C TYR A 455 -17.09 16.23 -8.26
N ARG A 456 -18.34 15.95 -7.85
CA ARG A 456 -19.51 16.72 -8.31
C ARG A 456 -19.45 18.18 -7.86
N TRP A 457 -18.98 18.41 -6.63
CA TRP A 457 -18.74 19.76 -6.11
C TRP A 457 -17.70 20.51 -6.95
N ARG A 458 -16.59 19.86 -7.30
CA ARG A 458 -15.56 20.42 -8.17
C ARG A 458 -16.13 20.79 -9.55
N GLN A 459 -16.86 19.89 -10.17
CA GLN A 459 -17.50 20.15 -11.46
C GLN A 459 -18.48 21.34 -11.39
N TRP A 460 -19.24 21.46 -10.31
CA TRP A 460 -20.13 22.59 -10.09
C TRP A 460 -19.36 23.89 -9.94
N GLN A 461 -18.26 23.91 -9.21
CA GLN A 461 -17.38 25.08 -9.09
C GLN A 461 -16.80 25.50 -10.44
N ASP A 462 -16.32 24.53 -11.24
CA ASP A 462 -15.70 24.78 -12.54
C ASP A 462 -16.71 25.32 -13.55
N ARG A 463 -17.97 24.88 -13.52
CA ARG A 463 -19.06 25.43 -14.37
C ARG A 463 -19.42 26.87 -14.02
N LYS A 464 -19.22 27.31 -12.80
CA LYS A 464 -19.53 28.68 -12.35
C LYS A 464 -18.43 29.70 -12.66
N GLN A 465 -17.22 29.24 -13.01
CA GLN A 465 -16.17 30.14 -13.44
C GLN A 465 -16.32 30.39 -14.94
N PRO A 466 -16.30 31.68 -15.39
CA PRO A 466 -16.26 31.96 -16.79
C PRO A 466 -15.04 31.26 -17.42
N PRO A 467 -15.14 30.77 -18.67
CA PRO A 467 -13.97 30.21 -19.35
C PRO A 467 -12.85 31.22 -19.28
N ALA A 468 -11.66 30.77 -18.88
CA ALA A 468 -10.47 31.61 -18.88
C ALA A 468 -10.38 32.23 -20.30
N VAL A 469 -10.48 33.54 -20.38
CA VAL A 469 -10.32 34.26 -21.63
C VAL A 469 -8.94 33.89 -22.14
N PRO A 470 -8.78 33.26 -23.32
CA PRO A 470 -7.47 33.02 -23.87
C PRO A 470 -6.79 34.38 -23.98
N LEU A 471 -5.65 34.55 -23.33
CA LEU A 471 -4.83 35.73 -23.55
C LEU A 471 -4.59 35.81 -25.06
N ARG A 472 -5.19 36.80 -25.70
CA ARG A 472 -4.95 37.08 -27.10
C ARG A 472 -3.45 37.33 -27.24
N THR A 473 -2.80 36.41 -27.91
CA THR A 473 -1.42 36.52 -28.38
C THR A 473 -1.28 37.68 -29.33
#